data_6adf4dda88aab196d53caea273c5a917
#
_entry.id   6adf4dda88aab196d53caea273c5a917
#
_cell.length_a   1.000
_cell.length_b   1.000
_cell.length_c   1.000
_cell.angle_alpha   90.00
_cell.angle_beta   90.00
_cell.angle_gamma   90.00
#
_symmetry.space_group_name_H-M   'P 1'
#
loop_
_entity.id
_entity.type
_entity.pdbx_description
1 polymer ?
#
loop_
_entity_poly.entity_id
_entity_poly.type
_entity_poly.pdbx_seq_one_letter_code
_entity_poly.pdbx_strand_id
1 'polypeptide(L)'
;MSFHFEQQHPAKHAERIERDHSGKSNGVLTLTASLFALAALLITIFSLYLTFILQWQGPFRDLWEFVDDIERQLRGEWSLNYLLEAYGGAHRIFLPKLLFFADYYWLGGCNGLTIAIALLCQLAYLFLIARILRQQALFTTERIIIAASFTLSLFSTTQVSNFLYAMDVQWYMSNLFGLASMYALAQSPN
;
A
#
# COMPACT_ATOMS: atom_id res chain seq x y z
N MET A 1 -23.46 -65.44 -31.66
CA MET A 1 -22.67 -64.25 -31.53
C MET A 1 -23.60 -63.13 -31.03
N SER A 2 -23.61 -62.85 -29.73
CA SER A 2 -24.43 -61.78 -29.16
C SER A 2 -23.55 -60.51 -28.98
N PHE A 3 -23.81 -59.48 -29.76
CA PHE A 3 -23.19 -58.16 -29.58
C PHE A 3 -23.84 -57.42 -28.43
N HIS A 4 -23.19 -57.33 -27.31
CA HIS A 4 -23.56 -56.40 -26.24
C HIS A 4 -23.19 -54.97 -26.66
N PHE A 5 -24.16 -54.19 -27.06
CA PHE A 5 -24.01 -52.74 -27.22
C PHE A 5 -24.04 -52.14 -25.81
N GLU A 6 -22.88 -51.76 -25.33
CA GLU A 6 -22.74 -51.01 -24.07
C GLU A 6 -23.32 -49.60 -24.28
N GLN A 7 -24.56 -49.40 -23.88
CA GLN A 7 -25.20 -48.07 -23.89
C GLN A 7 -24.44 -47.17 -22.90
N GLN A 8 -23.50 -46.39 -23.41
CA GLN A 8 -22.89 -45.32 -22.63
C GLN A 8 -23.99 -44.36 -22.19
N HIS A 9 -24.24 -44.28 -20.88
CA HIS A 9 -25.26 -43.45 -20.25
C HIS A 9 -24.97 -41.95 -20.60
N PRO A 10 -25.85 -41.25 -21.34
CA PRO A 10 -25.63 -39.87 -21.78
C PRO A 10 -25.37 -38.89 -20.61
N ALA A 11 -25.90 -39.20 -19.42
CA ALA A 11 -25.67 -38.43 -18.20
C ALA A 11 -24.19 -38.39 -17.76
N LYS A 12 -23.45 -39.52 -17.89
CA LYS A 12 -22.01 -39.55 -17.52
C LYS A 12 -21.16 -38.75 -18.48
N HIS A 13 -21.56 -38.65 -19.74
CA HIS A 13 -20.84 -37.88 -20.74
C HIS A 13 -21.03 -36.35 -20.52
N ALA A 14 -22.24 -35.91 -20.20
CA ALA A 14 -22.57 -34.54 -19.88
C ALA A 14 -21.83 -34.07 -18.62
N GLU A 15 -21.83 -34.87 -17.56
CA GLU A 15 -21.13 -34.59 -16.29
C GLU A 15 -19.62 -34.51 -16.47
N ARG A 16 -19.03 -35.28 -17.38
CA ARG A 16 -17.60 -35.24 -17.70
C ARG A 16 -17.21 -33.97 -18.47
N ILE A 17 -18.04 -33.54 -19.42
CA ILE A 17 -17.84 -32.30 -20.19
C ILE A 17 -17.94 -31.10 -19.26
N GLU A 18 -18.92 -31.09 -18.36
CA GLU A 18 -19.11 -29.96 -17.39
C GLU A 18 -17.97 -29.86 -16.40
N ARG A 19 -17.43 -30.97 -15.90
CA ARG A 19 -16.20 -30.99 -15.05
C ARG A 19 -14.97 -30.53 -15.80
N ASP A 20 -14.80 -30.89 -17.05
CA ASP A 20 -13.63 -30.52 -17.86
C ASP A 20 -13.65 -29.02 -18.21
N HIS A 21 -14.83 -28.45 -18.48
CA HIS A 21 -15.02 -27.00 -18.68
C HIS A 21 -14.81 -26.21 -17.40
N SER A 22 -15.29 -26.67 -16.26
CA SER A 22 -15.08 -26.06 -14.96
C SER A 22 -13.60 -26.07 -14.56
N GLY A 23 -12.89 -27.19 -14.77
CA GLY A 23 -11.46 -27.32 -14.48
C GLY A 23 -10.58 -26.38 -15.32
N LYS A 24 -10.87 -26.25 -16.62
CA LYS A 24 -10.14 -25.36 -17.54
C LYS A 24 -10.39 -23.88 -17.20
N SER A 25 -11.62 -23.50 -16.90
CA SER A 25 -11.98 -22.14 -16.49
C SER A 25 -11.24 -21.72 -15.21
N ASN A 26 -11.19 -22.59 -14.21
CA ASN A 26 -10.47 -22.33 -12.96
C ASN A 26 -8.95 -22.20 -13.19
N GLY A 27 -8.37 -23.01 -14.07
CA GLY A 27 -6.95 -22.93 -14.41
C GLY A 27 -6.57 -21.60 -15.07
N VAL A 28 -7.37 -21.13 -16.03
CA VAL A 28 -7.14 -19.84 -16.70
C VAL A 28 -7.25 -18.68 -15.70
N LEU A 29 -8.29 -18.68 -14.85
CA LEU A 29 -8.49 -17.64 -13.85
C LEU A 29 -7.34 -17.58 -12.84
N THR A 30 -6.83 -18.73 -12.39
CA THR A 30 -5.70 -18.82 -11.48
C THR A 30 -4.42 -18.30 -12.14
N LEU A 31 -4.16 -18.66 -13.40
CA LEU A 31 -3.02 -18.17 -14.16
C LEU A 31 -3.06 -16.64 -14.31
N THR A 32 -4.23 -16.11 -14.69
CA THR A 32 -4.43 -14.66 -14.85
C THR A 32 -4.18 -13.91 -13.53
N ALA A 33 -4.70 -14.41 -12.42
CA ALA A 33 -4.48 -13.83 -11.10
C ALA A 33 -3.00 -13.87 -10.70
N SER A 34 -2.30 -14.96 -11.00
CA SER A 34 -0.88 -15.09 -10.72
C SER A 34 -0.03 -14.13 -11.56
N LEU A 35 -0.34 -13.97 -12.83
CA LEU A 35 0.33 -13.00 -13.71
C LEU A 35 0.08 -11.56 -13.25
N PHE A 36 -1.15 -11.25 -12.82
CA PHE A 36 -1.50 -9.95 -12.29
C PHE A 36 -0.75 -9.64 -10.97
N ALA A 37 -0.66 -10.62 -10.06
CA ALA A 37 0.12 -10.49 -8.83
C ALA A 37 1.61 -10.31 -9.10
N LEU A 38 2.16 -11.03 -10.08
CA LEU A 38 3.56 -10.86 -10.51
C LEU A 38 3.79 -9.46 -11.08
N ALA A 39 2.91 -8.96 -11.93
CA ALA A 39 3.00 -7.60 -12.47
C ALA A 39 2.93 -6.56 -11.34
N ALA A 40 2.03 -6.73 -10.37
CA ALA A 40 1.95 -5.86 -9.19
C ALA A 40 3.25 -5.85 -8.39
N LEU A 41 3.85 -7.02 -8.17
CA LEU A 41 5.13 -7.15 -7.48
C LEU A 41 6.28 -6.45 -8.24
N LEU A 42 6.37 -6.66 -9.53
CA LEU A 42 7.43 -6.04 -10.36
C LEU A 42 7.30 -4.51 -10.39
N ILE A 43 6.08 -3.99 -10.52
CA ILE A 43 5.82 -2.55 -10.47
C ILE A 43 6.17 -1.99 -9.10
N THR A 44 5.83 -2.70 -8.03
CA THR A 44 6.21 -2.30 -6.65
C THR A 44 7.72 -2.22 -6.49
N ILE A 45 8.45 -3.26 -6.89
CA ILE A 45 9.93 -3.28 -6.82
C ILE A 45 10.52 -2.12 -7.63
N PHE A 46 10.01 -1.88 -8.83
CA PHE A 46 10.46 -0.79 -9.68
C PHE A 46 10.17 0.58 -9.07
N SER A 47 8.99 0.78 -8.47
CA SER A 47 8.63 2.03 -7.79
C SER A 47 9.50 2.29 -6.57
N LEU A 48 9.79 1.26 -5.76
CA LEU A 48 10.70 1.36 -4.63
C LEU A 48 12.12 1.68 -5.07
N TYR A 49 12.59 1.04 -6.15
CA TYR A 49 13.88 1.34 -6.75
C TYR A 49 13.97 2.79 -7.23
N LEU A 50 12.93 3.29 -7.92
CA LEU A 50 12.87 4.70 -8.33
C LEU A 50 12.86 5.64 -7.13
N THR A 51 12.08 5.34 -6.08
CA THR A 51 12.04 6.13 -4.85
C THR A 51 13.44 6.23 -4.24
N PHE A 52 14.17 5.13 -4.17
CA PHE A 52 15.52 5.09 -3.62
C PHE A 52 16.54 5.87 -4.46
N ILE A 53 16.49 5.74 -5.80
CA ILE A 53 17.44 6.45 -6.70
C ILE A 53 17.12 7.94 -6.80
N LEU A 54 15.83 8.30 -6.82
CA LEU A 54 15.39 9.67 -6.96
C LEU A 54 15.33 10.42 -5.63
N GLN A 55 15.68 9.74 -4.54
CA GLN A 55 15.73 10.38 -3.22
C GLN A 55 16.67 11.59 -3.26
N TRP A 56 16.08 12.76 -3.04
CA TRP A 56 16.82 14.03 -3.02
C TRP A 56 17.48 14.24 -1.66
N GLN A 57 18.74 14.60 -1.67
CA GLN A 57 19.49 14.94 -0.46
C GLN A 57 19.26 16.41 -0.08
N GLY A 58 18.09 16.71 0.43
CA GLY A 58 17.73 18.05 0.86
C GLY A 58 16.22 18.29 0.87
N PRO A 59 15.79 19.49 1.28
CA PRO A 59 14.38 19.85 1.26
C PRO A 59 13.81 19.81 -0.15
N PHE A 60 12.66 19.18 -0.31
CA PHE A 60 11.96 19.05 -1.59
C PHE A 60 10.63 19.80 -1.52
N ARG A 61 10.32 20.62 -2.52
CA ARG A 61 9.11 21.45 -2.59
C ARG A 61 8.96 22.32 -1.32
N ASP A 62 7.81 22.23 -0.67
CA ASP A 62 7.42 23.05 0.48
C ASP A 62 8.22 22.75 1.76
N LEU A 63 9.07 21.73 1.77
CA LEU A 63 9.97 21.46 2.90
C LEU A 63 10.96 22.58 3.16
N TRP A 64 11.20 23.48 2.21
CA TRP A 64 12.01 24.65 2.38
C TRP A 64 11.51 25.58 3.51
N GLU A 65 10.19 25.60 3.77
CA GLU A 65 9.63 26.36 4.89
C GLU A 65 10.11 25.83 6.26
N PHE A 66 10.46 24.54 6.34
CA PHE A 66 10.99 23.97 7.59
C PHE A 66 12.46 24.35 7.84
N VAL A 67 13.18 24.79 6.81
CA VAL A 67 14.55 25.31 6.97
C VAL A 67 14.52 26.55 7.82
N ASP A 68 13.54 27.44 7.66
CA ASP A 68 13.37 28.62 8.49
C ASP A 68 13.16 28.24 9.96
N ASP A 69 12.40 27.17 10.23
CA ASP A 69 12.17 26.67 11.58
C ASP A 69 13.49 26.11 12.19
N ILE A 70 14.34 25.46 11.39
CA ILE A 70 15.68 25.01 11.81
C ILE A 70 16.59 26.24 12.12
N GLU A 71 16.58 27.24 11.25
CA GLU A 71 17.36 28.46 11.50
C GLU A 71 16.95 29.18 12.80
N ARG A 72 15.66 29.28 13.07
CA ARG A 72 15.12 29.82 14.33
C ARG A 72 15.60 29.00 15.53
N GLN A 73 15.63 27.67 15.39
CA GLN A 73 16.15 26.81 16.45
C GLN A 73 17.65 27.03 16.71
N LEU A 74 18.45 27.13 15.65
CA LEU A 74 19.89 27.40 15.76
C LEU A 74 20.16 28.76 16.39
N ARG A 75 19.28 29.75 16.22
CA ARG A 75 19.35 31.06 16.88
C ARG A 75 18.84 31.06 18.33
N GLY A 76 18.36 29.92 18.83
CA GLY A 76 17.78 29.80 20.17
C GLY A 76 16.37 30.40 20.32
N GLU A 77 15.70 30.72 19.21
CA GLU A 77 14.34 31.28 19.16
C GLU A 77 13.26 30.24 19.12
N TRP A 78 13.62 28.95 19.17
CA TRP A 78 12.70 27.86 19.00
C TRP A 78 11.74 27.70 20.20
N SER A 79 10.46 27.47 19.90
CA SER A 79 9.45 27.11 20.89
C SER A 79 8.57 25.95 20.37
N LEU A 80 7.95 25.20 21.28
CA LEU A 80 7.02 24.14 20.93
C LEU A 80 5.84 24.65 20.07
N ASN A 81 5.51 25.94 20.19
CA ASN A 81 4.46 26.57 19.40
C ASN A 81 4.74 26.51 17.90
N TYR A 82 6.01 26.56 17.47
CA TYR A 82 6.37 26.46 16.05
C TYR A 82 5.97 25.12 15.42
N LEU A 83 5.99 24.03 16.19
CA LEU A 83 5.47 22.75 15.71
C LEU A 83 3.96 22.77 15.46
N LEU A 84 3.26 23.65 16.20
CA LEU A 84 1.80 23.77 16.13
C LEU A 84 1.36 24.92 15.21
N GLU A 85 2.27 25.75 14.72
CA GLU A 85 1.95 26.79 13.75
C GLU A 85 1.39 26.23 12.47
N ALA A 86 0.40 26.95 11.92
CA ALA A 86 -0.22 26.57 10.68
C ALA A 86 0.77 26.77 9.51
N TYR A 87 0.94 25.73 8.71
CA TYR A 87 1.71 25.74 7.49
C TYR A 87 0.93 26.50 6.40
N GLY A 88 1.56 27.43 5.71
CA GLY A 88 0.89 28.26 4.71
C GLY A 88 -0.34 29.01 5.22
N GLY A 89 -0.49 29.18 6.53
CA GLY A 89 -1.63 29.82 7.18
C GLY A 89 -2.91 28.97 7.23
N ALA A 90 -2.94 27.77 6.66
CA ALA A 90 -4.14 26.95 6.52
C ALA A 90 -4.09 25.60 7.24
N HIS A 91 -2.96 24.91 7.23
CA HIS A 91 -2.84 23.54 7.68
C HIS A 91 -1.89 23.37 8.85
N ARG A 92 -2.30 22.59 9.86
CA ARG A 92 -1.41 22.19 10.95
C ARG A 92 -0.80 20.83 10.62
N ILE A 93 0.48 20.81 10.33
CA ILE A 93 1.24 19.62 9.92
C ILE A 93 2.25 19.20 10.99
N PHE A 94 1.80 19.13 12.23
CA PHE A 94 2.64 18.79 13.37
C PHE A 94 3.52 17.59 13.15
N LEU A 95 2.94 16.49 12.67
CA LEU A 95 3.64 15.23 12.52
C LEU A 95 4.70 15.25 11.40
N PRO A 96 4.41 15.74 10.18
CA PRO A 96 5.43 15.94 9.16
C PRO A 96 6.58 16.83 9.64
N LYS A 97 6.30 17.93 10.35
CA LYS A 97 7.35 18.78 10.95
C LYS A 97 8.22 18.00 11.91
N LEU A 98 7.62 17.27 12.84
CA LEU A 98 8.36 16.46 13.81
C LEU A 98 9.27 15.42 13.14
N LEU A 99 8.76 14.74 12.11
CA LEU A 99 9.53 13.75 11.34
C LEU A 99 10.65 14.42 10.54
N PHE A 100 10.42 15.59 9.97
CA PHE A 100 11.44 16.35 9.27
C PHE A 100 12.56 16.77 10.21
N PHE A 101 12.25 17.29 11.41
CA PHE A 101 13.27 17.59 12.42
C PHE A 101 14.05 16.34 12.84
N ALA A 102 13.37 15.24 13.09
CA ALA A 102 14.02 13.98 13.45
C ALA A 102 14.94 13.50 12.32
N ASP A 103 14.51 13.57 11.06
CA ASP A 103 15.33 13.23 9.89
C ASP A 103 16.55 14.15 9.79
N TYR A 104 16.35 15.45 9.98
CA TYR A 104 17.44 16.43 9.94
C TYR A 104 18.52 16.14 11.00
N TYR A 105 18.12 15.90 12.26
CA TYR A 105 19.07 15.69 13.35
C TYR A 105 19.74 14.32 13.32
N TRP A 106 19.04 13.28 12.86
CA TRP A 106 19.56 11.91 12.92
C TRP A 106 20.13 11.42 11.58
N LEU A 107 19.61 11.92 10.47
CA LEU A 107 19.97 11.45 9.13
C LEU A 107 20.50 12.56 8.20
N GLY A 108 20.70 13.79 8.72
CA GLY A 108 21.24 14.90 7.94
C GLY A 108 20.27 15.53 6.93
N GLY A 109 18.95 15.31 7.10
CA GLY A 109 17.91 15.93 6.27
C GLY A 109 17.74 15.31 4.89
N CYS A 110 18.05 14.03 4.76
CA CYS A 110 17.93 13.29 3.48
C CYS A 110 16.53 12.74 3.20
N ASN A 111 15.52 13.08 4.01
CA ASN A 111 14.15 12.54 3.97
C ASN A 111 14.03 11.02 4.18
N GLY A 112 15.09 10.35 4.61
CA GLY A 112 15.14 8.90 4.77
C GLY A 112 14.16 8.39 5.79
N LEU A 113 13.99 9.09 6.93
CA LEU A 113 13.07 8.72 8.00
C LEU A 113 11.60 8.84 7.54
N THR A 114 11.25 9.91 6.85
CA THR A 114 9.90 10.13 6.35
C THR A 114 9.51 9.11 5.28
N ILE A 115 10.42 8.80 4.36
CA ILE A 115 10.24 7.74 3.36
C ILE A 115 10.05 6.38 4.05
N ALA A 116 10.90 6.04 5.02
CA ALA A 116 10.79 4.78 5.75
C ALA A 116 9.44 4.65 6.47
N ILE A 117 8.97 5.70 7.14
CA ILE A 117 7.68 5.70 7.81
C ILE A 117 6.52 5.60 6.82
N ALA A 118 6.57 6.31 5.70
CA ALA A 118 5.56 6.22 4.64
C ALA A 118 5.46 4.77 4.12
N LEU A 119 6.59 4.14 3.82
CA LEU A 119 6.64 2.74 3.36
C LEU A 119 6.12 1.76 4.42
N LEU A 120 6.49 1.95 5.70
CA LEU A 120 5.98 1.13 6.80
C LEU A 120 4.47 1.26 6.96
N CYS A 121 3.91 2.47 6.84
CA CYS A 121 2.47 2.69 6.85
C CYS A 121 1.77 1.95 5.70
N GLN A 122 2.33 2.00 4.49
CA GLN A 122 1.78 1.30 3.32
C GLN A 122 1.84 -0.23 3.49
N LEU A 123 2.93 -0.76 4.01
CA LEU A 123 3.05 -2.19 4.31
C LEU A 123 2.07 -2.63 5.40
N ALA A 124 1.92 -1.83 6.47
CA ALA A 124 0.95 -2.09 7.52
C ALA A 124 -0.50 -2.04 6.98
N TYR A 125 -0.79 -1.11 6.09
CA TYR A 125 -2.07 -1.01 5.40
C TYR A 125 -2.36 -2.27 4.57
N LEU A 126 -1.40 -2.74 3.76
CA LEU A 126 -1.53 -3.99 3.00
C LEU A 126 -1.71 -5.21 3.90
N PHE A 127 -0.96 -5.27 5.00
CA PHE A 127 -1.12 -6.35 5.98
C PHE A 127 -2.54 -6.38 6.55
N LEU A 128 -3.09 -5.20 6.88
CA LEU A 128 -4.46 -5.09 7.39
C LEU A 128 -5.50 -5.49 6.33
N ILE A 129 -5.33 -5.08 5.07
CA ILE A 129 -6.16 -5.54 3.95
C ILE A 129 -6.09 -7.06 3.80
N ALA A 130 -4.88 -7.64 3.82
CA ALA A 130 -4.72 -9.09 3.72
C ALA A 130 -5.42 -9.83 4.88
N ARG A 131 -5.37 -9.27 6.09
CA ARG A 131 -6.08 -9.81 7.25
C ARG A 131 -7.59 -9.75 7.07
N ILE A 132 -8.13 -8.63 6.59
CA ILE A 132 -9.56 -8.48 6.28
C ILE A 132 -9.99 -9.49 5.23
N LEU A 133 -9.26 -9.61 4.13
CA LEU A 133 -9.57 -10.53 3.04
C LEU A 133 -9.57 -12.01 3.49
N ARG A 134 -8.71 -12.37 4.45
CA ARG A 134 -8.71 -13.75 5.01
C ARG A 134 -9.98 -14.09 5.78
N GLN A 135 -10.66 -13.09 6.33
CA GLN A 135 -11.91 -13.27 7.09
C GLN A 135 -13.14 -13.34 6.17
N GLN A 136 -13.00 -12.97 4.90
CA GLN A 136 -14.10 -13.01 3.94
C GLN A 136 -14.22 -14.39 3.30
N ALA A 137 -15.45 -14.79 2.95
CA ALA A 137 -15.76 -16.02 2.22
C ALA A 137 -15.44 -15.89 0.71
N LEU A 138 -14.21 -15.49 0.39
CA LEU A 138 -13.74 -15.30 -0.99
C LEU A 138 -12.90 -16.50 -1.45
N PHE A 139 -12.92 -16.79 -2.74
CA PHE A 139 -12.00 -17.74 -3.35
C PHE A 139 -10.56 -17.20 -3.31
N THR A 140 -9.58 -18.10 -3.30
CA THR A 140 -8.15 -17.71 -3.28
C THR A 140 -7.78 -16.77 -4.42
N THR A 141 -8.30 -17.01 -5.61
CA THR A 141 -8.06 -16.18 -6.81
C THR A 141 -8.58 -14.76 -6.64
N GLU A 142 -9.78 -14.60 -6.07
CA GLU A 142 -10.36 -13.28 -5.79
C GLU A 142 -9.51 -12.51 -4.78
N ARG A 143 -9.07 -13.17 -3.71
CA ARG A 143 -8.17 -12.56 -2.71
C ARG A 143 -6.87 -12.08 -3.34
N ILE A 144 -6.28 -12.88 -4.25
CA ILE A 144 -5.05 -12.51 -4.97
C ILE A 144 -5.28 -11.27 -5.83
N ILE A 145 -6.37 -11.24 -6.61
CA ILE A 145 -6.69 -10.10 -7.48
C ILE A 145 -6.90 -8.83 -6.65
N ILE A 146 -7.68 -8.90 -5.58
CA ILE A 146 -7.95 -7.74 -4.72
C ILE A 146 -6.65 -7.27 -4.06
N ALA A 147 -5.86 -8.17 -3.48
CA ALA A 147 -4.59 -7.82 -2.85
C ALA A 147 -3.61 -7.20 -3.85
N ALA A 148 -3.49 -7.74 -5.07
CA ALA A 148 -2.66 -7.19 -6.13
C ALA A 148 -3.13 -5.82 -6.59
N SER A 149 -4.45 -5.58 -6.67
CA SER A 149 -5.03 -4.28 -7.01
C SER A 149 -4.68 -3.22 -5.95
N PHE A 150 -4.80 -3.55 -4.66
CA PHE A 150 -4.36 -2.66 -3.59
C PHE A 150 -2.85 -2.41 -3.65
N THR A 151 -2.05 -3.44 -3.88
CA THR A 151 -0.59 -3.30 -4.01
C THR A 151 -0.24 -2.34 -5.15
N LEU A 152 -0.84 -2.49 -6.32
CA LEU A 152 -0.66 -1.58 -7.45
C LEU A 152 -1.07 -0.14 -7.11
N SER A 153 -2.19 0.04 -6.44
CA SER A 153 -2.67 1.37 -6.05
C SER A 153 -1.70 2.06 -5.08
N LEU A 154 -1.18 1.32 -4.10
CA LEU A 154 -0.35 1.84 -3.02
C LEU A 154 1.12 2.03 -3.44
N PHE A 155 1.63 1.21 -4.37
CA PHE A 155 3.03 1.20 -4.80
C PHE A 155 3.21 1.40 -6.30
N SER A 156 2.26 2.04 -6.98
CA SER A 156 2.43 2.40 -8.40
C SER A 156 3.55 3.42 -8.59
N THR A 157 4.08 3.52 -9.80
CA THR A 157 5.10 4.52 -10.13
C THR A 157 4.63 5.96 -9.92
N THR A 158 3.31 6.20 -9.97
CA THR A 158 2.71 7.51 -9.66
C THR A 158 2.87 7.89 -8.18
N GLN A 159 3.07 6.92 -7.30
CA GLN A 159 3.30 7.16 -5.86
C GLN A 159 4.75 7.56 -5.54
N VAL A 160 5.68 7.39 -6.48
CA VAL A 160 7.10 7.73 -6.25
C VAL A 160 7.27 9.19 -5.80
N SER A 161 6.60 10.13 -6.47
CA SER A 161 6.64 11.54 -6.07
C SER A 161 6.07 11.78 -4.67
N ASN A 162 5.04 11.03 -4.29
CA ASN A 162 4.41 11.14 -2.97
C ASN A 162 5.31 10.55 -1.87
N PHE A 163 6.04 9.45 -2.15
CA PHE A 163 7.05 8.93 -1.21
C PHE A 163 8.21 9.88 -1.02
N LEU A 164 8.63 10.58 -2.08
CA LEU A 164 9.71 11.57 -2.01
C LEU A 164 9.29 12.86 -1.31
N TYR A 165 7.99 13.11 -1.19
CA TYR A 165 7.46 14.31 -0.55
C TYR A 165 7.10 14.02 0.91
N ALA A 166 8.00 14.42 1.81
CA ALA A 166 7.88 14.12 3.24
C ALA A 166 6.55 14.56 3.89
N MET A 167 5.91 15.61 3.36
CA MET A 167 4.62 16.09 3.86
C MET A 167 3.48 15.08 3.64
N ASP A 168 3.59 14.23 2.63
CA ASP A 168 2.55 13.25 2.30
C ASP A 168 2.51 12.08 3.31
N VAL A 169 3.48 11.96 4.20
CA VAL A 169 3.48 10.94 5.26
C VAL A 169 2.21 11.00 6.11
N GLN A 170 1.65 12.18 6.33
CA GLN A 170 0.39 12.35 7.07
C GLN A 170 -0.80 11.63 6.41
N TRP A 171 -0.83 11.59 5.08
CA TRP A 171 -1.88 10.90 4.33
C TRP A 171 -1.77 9.38 4.49
N TYR A 172 -0.56 8.84 4.43
CA TYR A 172 -0.32 7.42 4.65
C TYR A 172 -0.72 6.99 6.07
N MET A 173 -0.37 7.80 7.07
CA MET A 173 -0.76 7.55 8.45
C MET A 173 -2.27 7.67 8.65
N SER A 174 -2.91 8.71 8.10
CA SER A 174 -4.35 8.91 8.20
C SER A 174 -5.12 7.75 7.56
N ASN A 175 -4.71 7.29 6.39
CA ASN A 175 -5.31 6.14 5.72
C ASN A 175 -5.16 4.86 6.55
N LEU A 176 -3.95 4.60 7.09
CA LEU A 176 -3.70 3.43 7.94
C LEU A 176 -4.56 3.47 9.21
N PHE A 177 -4.57 4.59 9.94
CA PHE A 177 -5.34 4.72 11.19
C PHE A 177 -6.84 4.69 10.92
N GLY A 178 -7.32 5.29 9.82
CA GLY A 178 -8.70 5.21 9.40
C GLY A 178 -9.15 3.77 9.18
N LEU A 179 -8.40 3.00 8.38
CA LEU A 179 -8.70 1.59 8.14
C LEU A 179 -8.60 0.75 9.42
N ALA A 180 -7.57 0.97 10.24
CA ALA A 180 -7.37 0.25 11.50
C ALA A 180 -8.52 0.50 12.49
N SER A 181 -9.00 1.76 12.57
CA SER A 181 -10.14 2.12 13.42
C SER A 181 -11.43 1.46 12.95
N MET A 182 -11.71 1.48 11.65
CA MET A 182 -12.88 0.79 11.08
C MET A 182 -12.81 -0.71 11.32
N TYR A 183 -11.62 -1.31 11.15
CA TYR A 183 -11.41 -2.73 11.42
C TYR A 183 -11.62 -3.06 12.89
N ALA A 184 -11.09 -2.25 13.81
CA ALA A 184 -11.26 -2.45 15.25
C ALA A 184 -12.74 -2.35 15.67
N LEU A 185 -13.49 -1.37 15.14
CA LEU A 185 -14.91 -1.25 15.38
C LEU A 185 -15.71 -2.46 14.86
N ALA A 186 -15.34 -2.99 13.69
CA ALA A 186 -16.00 -4.16 13.12
C ALA A 186 -15.72 -5.45 13.91
N GLN A 187 -14.65 -5.50 14.71
CA GLN A 187 -14.31 -6.63 15.59
C GLN A 187 -14.86 -6.47 17.02
N SER A 188 -15.39 -5.29 17.37
CA SER A 188 -15.95 -5.05 18.70
C SER A 188 -17.22 -5.90 18.88
N PRO A 189 -17.34 -6.71 19.95
CA PRO A 189 -18.57 -7.42 20.26
C PRO A 189 -19.64 -6.37 20.64
N ASN A 190 -20.81 -6.48 20.01
CA ASN A 190 -22.01 -5.74 20.42
C ASN A 190 -22.49 -6.21 21.78
#